data_54d7b8ffabb3cadca1a62f20bc693fd0
#
_entry.id   54d7b8ffabb3cadca1a62f20bc693fd0
#
_cell.length_a   1.000
_cell.length_b   1.000
_cell.length_c   1.000
_cell.angle_alpha   90.00
_cell.angle_beta   90.00
_cell.angle_gamma   90.00
#
_symmetry.space_group_name_H-M   'P 1'
#
loop_
_entity.id
_entity.type
_entity.pdbx_description
1 polymer ?
#
loop_
_entity_poly.entity_id
_entity_poly.type
_entity_poly.pdbx_seq_one_letter_code
_entity_poly.pdbx_strand_id
1 'polypeptide(L)'
;MKNYGEAFRYFRKLNGYSLEYAAADSISKSQLSRFERGENEISLSTFFELLSNINVSIENFCNYLENYKRSEFDDFLVNLSPNFYSLNTKGLEEIKNEQQKLFEKSGEKTHKINTIMVQGLLNQIDCNHVVSRDDLNLVYDYLFQKERWESYEITLIGNLYHLFEIDYIYRVGKEILERTHYYEKIGKNRNLVVSACLNFWFCCLENSHLIYADYFEMKLKKLLKDDTKVFEKSTFKFVEGYKIYLTESK
;
A
#
# COMPACT_ATOMS: atom_id res chain seq x y z
N MET A 1 9.77 26.47 -7.10
CA MET A 1 10.06 25.96 -5.73
C MET A 1 8.75 25.98 -4.95
N LYS A 2 8.36 24.87 -4.32
CA LYS A 2 7.16 24.84 -3.46
C LYS A 2 7.40 25.74 -2.24
N ASN A 3 6.53 26.74 -2.02
CA ASN A 3 6.70 27.65 -0.89
C ASN A 3 6.00 27.08 0.36
N TYR A 4 6.77 26.41 1.20
CA TYR A 4 6.26 25.78 2.43
C TYR A 4 5.64 26.81 3.39
N GLY A 5 6.20 28.03 3.46
CA GLY A 5 5.68 29.10 4.29
C GLY A 5 4.31 29.60 3.82
N GLU A 6 4.11 29.75 2.52
CA GLU A 6 2.80 30.13 1.96
C GLU A 6 1.74 29.04 2.21
N ALA A 7 2.11 27.77 2.07
CA ALA A 7 1.21 26.65 2.35
C ALA A 7 0.83 26.62 3.85
N PHE A 8 1.80 26.82 4.74
CA PHE A 8 1.52 26.93 6.18
C PHE A 8 0.58 28.09 6.49
N ARG A 9 0.85 29.28 5.92
CA ARG A 9 -0.01 30.46 6.06
C ARG A 9 -1.44 30.20 5.58
N TYR A 10 -1.60 29.45 4.47
CA TYR A 10 -2.92 29.04 3.97
C TYR A 10 -3.69 28.25 5.03
N PHE A 11 -3.11 27.17 5.58
CA PHE A 11 -3.76 26.34 6.58
C PHE A 11 -4.02 27.11 7.88
N ARG A 12 -3.05 27.90 8.35
CA ARG A 12 -3.24 28.71 9.54
C ARG A 12 -4.44 29.66 9.40
N LYS A 13 -4.57 30.34 8.27
CA LYS A 13 -5.69 31.24 7.98
C LYS A 13 -7.00 30.49 7.80
N LEU A 14 -6.98 29.35 7.11
CA LEU A 14 -8.15 28.50 6.90
C LEU A 14 -8.77 28.08 8.23
N ASN A 15 -7.90 27.72 9.20
CA ASN A 15 -8.32 27.29 10.54
C ASN A 15 -8.54 28.48 11.52
N GLY A 16 -8.42 29.73 11.06
CA GLY A 16 -8.70 30.92 11.86
C GLY A 16 -7.63 31.28 12.91
N TYR A 17 -6.44 30.68 12.86
CA TYR A 17 -5.40 30.93 13.86
C TYR A 17 -4.60 32.22 13.58
N SER A 18 -4.32 32.98 14.63
CA SER A 18 -3.40 34.12 14.58
C SER A 18 -1.94 33.67 14.46
N LEU A 19 -1.05 34.56 14.00
CA LEU A 19 0.40 34.28 14.01
C LEU A 19 0.94 33.98 15.41
N GLU A 20 0.42 34.67 16.43
CA GLU A 20 0.84 34.50 17.82
C GLU A 20 0.44 33.13 18.37
N TYR A 21 -0.81 32.71 18.11
CA TYR A 21 -1.30 31.38 18.48
C TYR A 21 -0.52 30.29 17.82
N ALA A 22 -0.30 30.39 16.49
CA ALA A 22 0.41 29.36 15.72
C ALA A 22 1.89 29.27 16.09
N ALA A 23 2.55 30.39 16.40
CA ALA A 23 3.94 30.39 16.84
C ALA A 23 4.10 29.75 18.24
N ALA A 24 3.14 29.97 19.14
CA ALA A 24 3.18 29.55 20.55
C ALA A 24 4.59 29.70 21.14
N ASP A 25 5.11 28.65 21.78
CA ASP A 25 6.46 28.63 22.35
C ASP A 25 7.51 28.10 21.37
N SER A 26 7.12 27.67 20.15
CA SER A 26 8.02 27.04 19.18
C SER A 26 8.97 28.03 18.52
N ILE A 27 8.48 29.21 18.12
CA ILE A 27 9.28 30.31 17.53
C ILE A 27 8.65 31.68 17.81
N SER A 28 9.40 32.76 17.59
CA SER A 28 8.82 34.08 17.71
C SER A 28 7.82 34.38 16.58
N LYS A 29 6.80 35.19 16.88
CA LYS A 29 5.82 35.67 15.91
C LYS A 29 6.48 36.29 14.64
N SER A 30 7.58 37.02 14.85
CA SER A 30 8.33 37.61 13.73
C SER A 30 9.03 36.59 12.87
N GLN A 31 9.59 35.52 13.45
CA GLN A 31 10.19 34.43 12.69
C GLN A 31 9.13 33.67 11.89
N LEU A 32 7.97 33.35 12.50
CA LEU A 32 6.87 32.72 11.79
C LEU A 32 6.38 33.59 10.62
N SER A 33 6.22 34.91 10.84
CA SER A 33 5.82 35.81 9.77
C SER A 33 6.82 35.83 8.61
N ARG A 34 8.12 35.77 8.88
CA ARG A 34 9.17 35.71 7.86
C ARG A 34 9.16 34.37 7.12
N PHE A 35 8.97 33.27 7.85
CA PHE A 35 8.80 31.95 7.25
C PHE A 35 7.61 31.92 6.29
N GLU A 36 6.44 32.42 6.70
CA GLU A 36 5.24 32.50 5.86
C GLU A 36 5.41 33.33 4.59
N ARG A 37 6.37 34.26 4.56
CA ARG A 37 6.73 35.03 3.36
C ARG A 37 7.86 34.41 2.56
N GLY A 38 8.42 33.29 3.03
CA GLY A 38 9.55 32.63 2.39
C GLY A 38 10.90 33.35 2.56
N GLU A 39 11.02 34.22 3.57
CA GLU A 39 12.21 35.03 3.86
C GLU A 39 13.24 34.28 4.74
N ASN A 40 12.84 33.20 5.39
CA ASN A 40 13.71 32.33 6.17
C ASN A 40 13.19 30.90 6.18
N GLU A 41 14.07 29.98 6.48
CA GLU A 41 13.77 28.58 6.75
C GLU A 41 13.63 28.32 8.26
N ILE A 42 12.99 27.23 8.61
CA ILE A 42 12.86 26.74 9.99
C ILE A 42 13.29 25.28 10.06
N SER A 43 13.65 24.79 11.23
CA SER A 43 13.99 23.38 11.41
C SER A 43 12.77 22.49 11.21
N LEU A 44 13.00 21.23 10.82
CA LEU A 44 11.92 20.25 10.65
C LEU A 44 11.16 20.00 11.96
N SER A 45 11.87 19.98 13.11
CA SER A 45 11.24 19.84 14.42
C SER A 45 10.27 20.99 14.71
N THR A 46 10.73 22.24 14.52
CA THR A 46 9.89 23.43 14.67
C THR A 46 8.69 23.38 13.73
N PHE A 47 8.88 22.94 12.49
CA PHE A 47 7.79 22.82 11.52
C PHE A 47 6.69 21.84 11.98
N PHE A 48 7.06 20.68 12.52
CA PHE A 48 6.08 19.74 13.08
C PHE A 48 5.31 20.30 14.28
N GLU A 49 5.99 21.04 15.15
CA GLU A 49 5.33 21.73 16.26
C GLU A 49 4.33 22.77 15.75
N LEU A 50 4.71 23.58 14.77
CA LEU A 50 3.83 24.56 14.16
C LEU A 50 2.59 23.93 13.50
N LEU A 51 2.75 22.81 12.78
CA LEU A 51 1.60 22.07 12.23
C LEU A 51 0.68 21.56 13.33
N SER A 52 1.25 21.05 14.43
CA SER A 52 0.48 20.61 15.60
C SER A 52 -0.30 21.78 16.22
N ASN A 53 0.33 22.95 16.38
CA ASN A 53 -0.28 24.15 16.96
C ASN A 53 -1.51 24.63 16.16
N ILE A 54 -1.52 24.41 14.85
CA ILE A 54 -2.65 24.76 13.98
C ILE A 54 -3.56 23.58 13.65
N ASN A 55 -3.35 22.42 14.30
CA ASN A 55 -4.14 21.20 14.14
C ASN A 55 -4.20 20.70 12.67
N VAL A 56 -3.05 20.69 12.01
CA VAL A 56 -2.89 20.19 10.62
C VAL A 56 -1.95 19.00 10.61
N SER A 57 -2.39 17.88 10.03
CA SER A 57 -1.51 16.73 9.85
C SER A 57 -0.48 16.98 8.74
N ILE A 58 0.70 16.35 8.87
CA ILE A 58 1.73 16.40 7.82
C ILE A 58 1.20 15.84 6.49
N GLU A 59 0.34 14.83 6.55
CA GLU A 59 -0.30 14.24 5.37
C GLU A 59 -1.15 15.27 4.61
N ASN A 60 -2.03 16.00 5.33
CA ASN A 60 -2.85 17.05 4.71
C ASN A 60 -1.99 18.18 4.13
N PHE A 61 -0.92 18.53 4.83
CA PHE A 61 0.02 19.54 4.36
C PHE A 61 0.74 19.12 3.08
N CYS A 62 1.26 17.88 3.03
CA CYS A 62 1.92 17.33 1.85
C CYS A 62 0.95 17.19 0.67
N ASN A 63 -0.27 16.69 0.92
CA ASN A 63 -1.30 16.58 -0.10
C ASN A 63 -1.62 17.94 -0.75
N TYR A 64 -1.72 18.99 0.05
CA TYR A 64 -1.91 20.35 -0.47
C TYR A 64 -0.73 20.82 -1.33
N LEU A 65 0.50 20.62 -0.86
CA LEU A 65 1.71 20.97 -1.63
C LEU A 65 1.77 20.26 -2.98
N GLU A 66 1.25 19.06 -3.05
CA GLU A 66 1.21 18.25 -4.26
C GLU A 66 -0.06 18.48 -5.10
N ASN A 67 -0.86 19.51 -4.76
CA ASN A 67 -2.16 19.77 -5.36
C ASN A 67 -3.07 18.53 -5.33
N TYR A 68 -3.02 17.78 -4.23
CA TYR A 68 -3.77 16.53 -4.02
C TYR A 68 -3.51 15.47 -5.12
N LYS A 69 -2.33 15.52 -5.76
CA LYS A 69 -1.92 14.47 -6.68
C LYS A 69 -1.56 13.22 -5.91
N ARG A 70 -2.05 12.10 -6.40
CA ARG A 70 -1.64 10.80 -5.89
C ARG A 70 -0.17 10.54 -6.23
N SER A 71 0.46 9.62 -5.47
CA SER A 71 1.72 9.06 -5.90
C SER A 71 1.54 8.30 -7.22
N GLU A 72 2.59 8.16 -8.00
CA GLU A 72 2.57 7.38 -9.25
C GLU A 72 2.08 5.94 -9.01
N PHE A 73 2.48 5.35 -7.89
CA PHE A 73 2.01 4.02 -7.50
C PHE A 73 0.52 4.00 -7.12
N ASP A 74 0.02 5.00 -6.37
CA ASP A 74 -1.41 5.09 -6.08
C ASP A 74 -2.25 5.29 -7.35
N ASP A 75 -1.77 6.09 -8.32
CA ASP A 75 -2.43 6.27 -9.62
C ASP A 75 -2.42 4.96 -10.42
N PHE A 76 -1.32 4.23 -10.41
CA PHE A 76 -1.23 2.90 -11.01
C PHE A 76 -2.28 1.94 -10.42
N LEU A 77 -2.39 1.85 -9.08
CA LEU A 77 -3.36 0.97 -8.41
C LEU A 77 -4.81 1.38 -8.65
N VAL A 78 -5.09 2.68 -8.70
CA VAL A 78 -6.45 3.21 -8.98
C VAL A 78 -6.90 2.84 -10.38
N ASN A 79 -6.00 2.76 -11.34
CA ASN A 79 -6.30 2.32 -12.70
C ASN A 79 -6.36 0.78 -12.80
N LEU A 80 -5.52 0.07 -12.06
CA LEU A 80 -5.39 -1.38 -12.10
C LEU A 80 -6.62 -2.09 -11.51
N SER A 81 -7.01 -1.70 -10.29
CA SER A 81 -8.02 -2.42 -9.51
C SER A 81 -9.40 -2.53 -10.20
N PRO A 82 -9.99 -1.44 -10.76
CA PRO A 82 -11.27 -1.55 -11.44
C PRO A 82 -11.23 -2.48 -12.66
N ASN A 83 -10.13 -2.46 -13.43
CA ASN A 83 -9.96 -3.34 -14.59
C ASN A 83 -9.86 -4.80 -14.18
N PHE A 84 -9.15 -5.10 -13.09
CA PHE A 84 -9.05 -6.47 -12.58
C PHE A 84 -10.39 -6.99 -12.07
N TYR A 85 -11.09 -6.25 -11.21
CA TYR A 85 -12.36 -6.68 -10.64
C TYR A 85 -13.51 -6.78 -11.66
N SER A 86 -13.45 -6.01 -12.75
CA SER A 86 -14.40 -6.12 -13.87
C SER A 86 -13.98 -7.15 -14.93
N LEU A 87 -12.87 -7.87 -14.72
CA LEU A 87 -12.30 -8.83 -15.66
C LEU A 87 -11.99 -8.21 -17.04
N ASN A 88 -11.67 -6.91 -17.08
CA ASN A 88 -11.35 -6.17 -18.28
C ASN A 88 -9.90 -6.44 -18.72
N THR A 89 -9.67 -7.57 -19.39
CA THR A 89 -8.34 -7.96 -19.88
C THR A 89 -7.73 -6.93 -20.82
N LYS A 90 -8.55 -6.28 -21.67
CA LYS A 90 -8.07 -5.23 -22.56
C LYS A 90 -7.51 -4.03 -21.80
N GLY A 91 -8.22 -3.55 -20.78
CA GLY A 91 -7.75 -2.46 -19.93
C GLY A 91 -6.47 -2.83 -19.16
N LEU A 92 -6.35 -4.08 -18.71
CA LEU A 92 -5.11 -4.56 -18.08
C LEU A 92 -3.95 -4.61 -19.09
N GLU A 93 -4.17 -5.05 -20.32
CA GLU A 93 -3.15 -5.02 -21.37
C GLU A 93 -2.69 -3.58 -21.71
N GLU A 94 -3.59 -2.62 -21.73
CA GLU A 94 -3.26 -1.21 -21.93
C GLU A 94 -2.36 -0.69 -20.81
N ILE A 95 -2.69 -0.97 -19.54
CA ILE A 95 -1.88 -0.61 -18.37
C ILE A 95 -0.49 -1.30 -18.43
N LYS A 96 -0.44 -2.58 -18.78
CA LYS A 96 0.82 -3.33 -18.95
C LYS A 96 1.72 -2.66 -19.97
N ASN A 97 1.17 -2.33 -21.13
CA ASN A 97 1.90 -1.69 -22.22
C ASN A 97 2.38 -0.28 -21.84
N GLU A 98 1.61 0.46 -21.06
CA GLU A 98 2.04 1.76 -20.53
C GLU A 98 3.25 1.61 -19.59
N GLN A 99 3.19 0.68 -18.64
CA GLN A 99 4.31 0.42 -17.72
C GLN A 99 5.56 -0.08 -18.47
N GLN A 100 5.40 -0.90 -19.50
CA GLN A 100 6.50 -1.33 -20.33
C GLN A 100 7.17 -0.15 -21.08
N LYS A 101 6.39 0.77 -21.64
CA LYS A 101 6.91 1.99 -22.29
C LYS A 101 7.63 2.91 -21.30
N LEU A 102 7.11 3.04 -20.09
CA LEU A 102 7.76 3.81 -19.03
C LEU A 102 9.11 3.18 -18.65
N PHE A 103 9.19 1.87 -18.55
CA PHE A 103 10.45 1.15 -18.33
C PHE A 103 11.45 1.40 -19.46
N GLU A 104 11.02 1.24 -20.71
CA GLU A 104 11.89 1.47 -21.88
C GLU A 104 12.44 2.91 -21.94
N LYS A 105 11.68 3.88 -21.47
CA LYS A 105 12.07 5.29 -21.44
C LYS A 105 12.98 5.65 -20.26
N SER A 106 12.69 5.15 -19.07
CA SER A 106 13.36 5.56 -17.82
C SER A 106 14.45 4.58 -17.37
N GLY A 107 14.32 3.29 -17.71
CA GLY A 107 15.14 2.20 -17.16
C GLY A 107 14.81 1.85 -15.70
N GLU A 108 13.75 2.44 -15.11
CA GLU A 108 13.39 2.22 -13.72
C GLU A 108 12.78 0.83 -13.50
N LYS A 109 13.42 0.02 -12.67
CA LYS A 109 13.02 -1.36 -12.37
C LYS A 109 11.58 -1.47 -11.88
N THR A 110 11.06 -0.47 -11.19
CA THR A 110 9.69 -0.44 -10.68
C THR A 110 8.65 -0.59 -11.81
N HIS A 111 8.85 0.08 -12.95
CA HIS A 111 7.95 -0.07 -14.09
C HIS A 111 7.98 -1.48 -14.69
N LYS A 112 9.17 -2.12 -14.74
CA LYS A 112 9.28 -3.52 -15.18
C LYS A 112 8.54 -4.45 -14.22
N ILE A 113 8.67 -4.25 -12.90
CA ILE A 113 7.97 -5.05 -11.89
C ILE A 113 6.45 -4.81 -11.97
N ASN A 114 6.00 -3.57 -12.21
CA ASN A 114 4.59 -3.27 -12.44
C ASN A 114 4.05 -4.00 -13.69
N THR A 115 4.83 -4.06 -14.77
CA THR A 115 4.48 -4.85 -15.97
C THR A 115 4.26 -6.32 -15.62
N ILE A 116 5.14 -6.89 -14.79
CA ILE A 116 5.04 -8.28 -14.33
C ILE A 116 3.83 -8.47 -13.43
N MET A 117 3.54 -7.50 -12.55
CA MET A 117 2.36 -7.54 -11.67
C MET A 117 1.07 -7.59 -12.51
N VAL A 118 0.95 -6.75 -13.55
CA VAL A 118 -0.22 -6.78 -14.43
C VAL A 118 -0.30 -8.10 -15.22
N GLN A 119 0.84 -8.63 -15.70
CA GLN A 119 0.88 -9.94 -16.36
C GLN A 119 0.41 -11.07 -15.43
N GLY A 120 0.77 -11.02 -14.15
CA GLY A 120 0.28 -11.97 -13.15
C GLY A 120 -1.22 -11.87 -12.90
N LEU A 121 -1.77 -10.66 -12.87
CA LEU A 121 -3.23 -10.47 -12.76
C LEU A 121 -3.98 -10.95 -14.00
N LEU A 122 -3.41 -10.75 -15.20
CA LEU A 122 -3.95 -11.34 -16.44
C LEU A 122 -3.93 -12.86 -16.37
N ASN A 123 -2.86 -13.46 -15.85
CA ASN A 123 -2.75 -14.90 -15.64
C ASN A 123 -3.81 -15.45 -14.67
N GLN A 124 -4.20 -14.71 -13.64
CA GLN A 124 -5.31 -15.09 -12.75
C GLN A 124 -6.66 -15.14 -13.46
N ILE A 125 -6.87 -14.27 -14.46
CA ILE A 125 -8.11 -14.23 -15.24
C ILE A 125 -8.10 -15.33 -16.32
N ASP A 126 -6.96 -15.48 -17.00
CA ASP A 126 -6.75 -16.47 -18.06
C ASP A 126 -5.31 -17.00 -18.00
N CYS A 127 -5.16 -18.29 -17.68
CA CYS A 127 -3.88 -18.96 -17.54
C CYS A 127 -3.01 -18.98 -18.82
N ASN A 128 -3.56 -18.62 -19.98
CA ASN A 128 -2.80 -18.43 -21.21
C ASN A 128 -1.86 -17.22 -21.15
N HIS A 129 -2.10 -16.27 -20.24
CA HIS A 129 -1.20 -15.14 -19.97
C HIS A 129 -0.03 -15.55 -19.07
N VAL A 130 0.92 -16.31 -19.63
CA VAL A 130 2.04 -16.85 -18.86
C VAL A 130 2.99 -15.74 -18.39
N VAL A 131 3.42 -15.81 -17.11
CA VAL A 131 4.54 -15.05 -16.58
C VAL A 131 5.81 -15.87 -16.76
N SER A 132 6.84 -15.28 -17.38
CA SER A 132 8.09 -15.99 -17.62
C SER A 132 8.85 -16.27 -16.32
N ARG A 133 9.69 -17.33 -16.34
CA ARG A 133 10.53 -17.66 -15.19
C ARG A 133 11.53 -16.54 -14.86
N ASP A 134 12.05 -15.86 -15.88
CA ASP A 134 12.98 -14.75 -15.72
C ASP A 134 12.30 -13.54 -15.05
N ASP A 135 11.04 -13.25 -15.43
CA ASP A 135 10.26 -12.21 -14.78
C ASP A 135 9.95 -12.54 -13.31
N LEU A 136 9.62 -13.80 -13.01
CA LEU A 136 9.43 -14.23 -11.62
C LEU A 136 10.73 -14.14 -10.81
N ASN A 137 11.87 -14.55 -11.37
CA ASN A 137 13.17 -14.42 -10.72
C ASN A 137 13.48 -12.95 -10.42
N LEU A 138 13.17 -12.03 -11.34
CA LEU A 138 13.35 -10.61 -11.12
C LEU A 138 12.52 -10.10 -9.92
N VAL A 139 11.28 -10.57 -9.76
CA VAL A 139 10.45 -10.24 -8.60
C VAL A 139 11.01 -10.86 -7.32
N TYR A 140 11.46 -12.11 -7.34
CA TYR A 140 12.13 -12.76 -6.21
C TYR A 140 13.35 -11.96 -5.74
N ASP A 141 14.24 -11.61 -6.69
CA ASP A 141 15.46 -10.85 -6.40
C ASP A 141 15.14 -9.47 -5.81
N TYR A 142 14.10 -8.81 -6.35
CA TYR A 142 13.64 -7.53 -5.83
C TYR A 142 13.15 -7.64 -4.39
N LEU A 143 12.27 -8.60 -4.10
CA LEU A 143 11.72 -8.80 -2.75
C LEU A 143 12.79 -9.25 -1.76
N PHE A 144 13.75 -10.11 -2.18
CA PHE A 144 14.82 -10.60 -1.35
C PHE A 144 15.82 -9.50 -0.92
N GLN A 145 16.05 -8.50 -1.78
CA GLN A 145 16.94 -7.37 -1.49
C GLN A 145 16.36 -6.38 -0.46
N LYS A 146 15.07 -6.49 -0.13
CA LYS A 146 14.40 -5.58 0.80
C LYS A 146 14.51 -6.09 2.23
N GLU A 147 15.20 -5.35 3.07
CA GLU A 147 15.24 -5.63 4.52
C GLU A 147 13.87 -5.43 5.18
N ARG A 148 13.05 -4.57 4.58
CA ARG A 148 11.73 -4.22 5.08
C ARG A 148 10.76 -4.02 3.92
N TRP A 149 9.55 -4.58 4.08
CA TRP A 149 8.49 -4.43 3.11
C TRP A 149 7.52 -3.32 3.52
N GLU A 150 7.20 -2.48 2.56
CA GLU A 150 6.21 -1.42 2.68
C GLU A 150 4.99 -1.72 1.81
N SER A 151 4.14 -0.71 1.58
CA SER A 151 2.89 -0.89 0.81
C SER A 151 3.11 -1.51 -0.57
N TYR A 152 4.21 -1.15 -1.23
CA TYR A 152 4.51 -1.65 -2.58
C TYR A 152 4.81 -3.14 -2.58
N GLU A 153 5.73 -3.60 -1.74
CA GLU A 153 6.14 -5.00 -1.66
C GLU A 153 4.98 -5.91 -1.21
N ILE A 154 4.18 -5.44 -0.23
CA ILE A 154 3.00 -6.18 0.25
C ILE A 154 1.95 -6.29 -0.86
N THR A 155 1.71 -5.20 -1.63
CA THR A 155 0.80 -5.22 -2.76
C THR A 155 1.30 -6.14 -3.87
N LEU A 156 2.60 -6.10 -4.17
CA LEU A 156 3.22 -6.92 -5.20
C LEU A 156 3.03 -8.42 -4.91
N ILE A 157 3.43 -8.88 -3.73
CA ILE A 157 3.29 -10.30 -3.37
C ILE A 157 1.82 -10.70 -3.19
N GLY A 158 0.98 -9.77 -2.68
CA GLY A 158 -0.45 -9.98 -2.53
C GLY A 158 -1.20 -10.18 -3.85
N ASN A 159 -0.68 -9.64 -4.95
CA ASN A 159 -1.24 -9.81 -6.30
C ASN A 159 -0.61 -10.99 -7.08
N LEU A 160 0.62 -11.35 -6.75
CA LEU A 160 1.36 -12.41 -7.45
C LEU A 160 1.43 -13.74 -6.70
N TYR A 161 0.74 -13.87 -5.55
CA TYR A 161 0.85 -15.01 -4.64
C TYR A 161 0.67 -16.38 -5.32
N HIS A 162 -0.21 -16.48 -6.30
CA HIS A 162 -0.54 -17.71 -7.03
C HIS A 162 0.60 -18.21 -7.93
N LEU A 163 1.62 -17.38 -8.18
CA LEU A 163 2.79 -17.72 -9.02
C LEU A 163 3.99 -18.20 -8.20
N PHE A 164 3.91 -18.14 -6.87
CA PHE A 164 5.00 -18.50 -5.98
C PHE A 164 4.77 -19.86 -5.33
N GLU A 165 5.86 -20.53 -4.96
CA GLU A 165 5.81 -21.77 -4.19
C GLU A 165 5.10 -21.56 -2.85
N ILE A 166 4.25 -22.51 -2.46
CA ILE A 166 3.40 -22.38 -1.27
C ILE A 166 4.20 -22.19 0.03
N ASP A 167 5.37 -22.82 0.14
CA ASP A 167 6.26 -22.67 1.29
C ASP A 167 6.86 -21.26 1.38
N TYR A 168 7.08 -20.61 0.23
CA TYR A 168 7.53 -19.22 0.18
C TYR A 168 6.40 -18.29 0.65
N ILE A 169 5.20 -18.47 0.15
CA ILE A 169 4.00 -17.70 0.55
C ILE A 169 3.73 -17.83 2.05
N TYR A 170 3.84 -19.05 2.59
CA TYR A 170 3.67 -19.28 4.02
C TYR A 170 4.72 -18.52 4.85
N ARG A 171 6.01 -18.62 4.50
CA ARG A 171 7.11 -17.93 5.21
C ARG A 171 6.94 -16.42 5.17
N VAL A 172 6.64 -15.88 4.00
CA VAL A 172 6.41 -14.45 3.80
C VAL A 172 5.19 -13.96 4.59
N GLY A 173 4.07 -14.65 4.49
CA GLY A 173 2.86 -14.29 5.20
C GLY A 173 3.03 -14.35 6.72
N LYS A 174 3.78 -15.35 7.21
CA LYS A 174 4.15 -15.44 8.63
C LYS A 174 4.98 -14.24 9.06
N GLU A 175 6.01 -13.88 8.31
CA GLU A 175 6.87 -12.74 8.62
C GLU A 175 6.09 -11.41 8.61
N ILE A 176 5.24 -11.18 7.61
CA ILE A 176 4.37 -10.01 7.54
C ILE A 176 3.45 -9.96 8.78
N LEU A 177 2.83 -11.08 9.17
CA LEU A 177 1.93 -11.15 10.31
C LEU A 177 2.64 -11.02 11.66
N GLU A 178 3.86 -11.51 11.80
CA GLU A 178 4.65 -11.34 13.03
C GLU A 178 5.14 -9.89 13.21
N ARG A 179 5.35 -9.18 12.11
CA ARG A 179 5.70 -7.75 12.11
C ARG A 179 4.48 -6.82 12.16
N THR A 180 3.25 -7.35 12.25
CA THR A 180 1.99 -6.56 12.25
C THR A 180 1.95 -5.49 13.34
N HIS A 181 2.60 -5.68 14.48
CA HIS A 181 2.69 -4.64 15.52
C HIS A 181 3.26 -3.31 14.96
N TYR A 182 4.10 -3.36 13.95
CA TYR A 182 4.61 -2.20 13.23
C TYR A 182 3.56 -1.63 12.25
N TYR A 183 2.84 -2.50 11.54
CA TYR A 183 1.83 -2.11 10.54
C TYR A 183 0.49 -1.69 11.18
N GLU A 184 0.15 -2.18 12.39
CA GLU A 184 -1.05 -1.80 13.13
C GLU A 184 -1.18 -0.29 13.38
N LYS A 185 -0.03 0.39 13.53
CA LYS A 185 0.01 1.84 13.75
C LYS A 185 -0.18 2.65 12.47
N ILE A 186 -0.03 2.05 11.30
CA ILE A 186 -0.18 2.68 9.99
C ILE A 186 -1.39 2.06 9.29
N GLY A 187 -2.58 2.64 9.48
CA GLY A 187 -3.86 2.08 9.06
C GLY A 187 -3.95 1.64 7.58
N LYS A 188 -3.23 2.31 6.66
CA LYS A 188 -3.17 1.94 5.23
C LYS A 188 -2.48 0.59 5.04
N ASN A 189 -1.34 0.36 5.71
CA ASN A 189 -0.56 -0.86 5.56
C ASN A 189 -1.25 -2.08 6.19
N ARG A 190 -1.99 -1.89 7.29
CA ARG A 190 -2.76 -2.97 7.92
C ARG A 190 -3.76 -3.61 6.96
N ASN A 191 -4.45 -2.81 6.15
CA ASN A 191 -5.42 -3.35 5.18
C ASN A 191 -4.75 -4.18 4.10
N LEU A 192 -3.62 -3.71 3.58
CA LEU A 192 -2.84 -4.44 2.57
C LEU A 192 -2.37 -5.80 3.13
N VAL A 193 -1.90 -5.80 4.39
CA VAL A 193 -1.51 -7.05 5.08
C VAL A 193 -2.67 -8.01 5.21
N VAL A 194 -3.85 -7.53 5.66
CA VAL A 194 -5.03 -8.38 5.79
C VAL A 194 -5.45 -8.95 4.43
N SER A 195 -5.52 -8.11 3.39
CA SER A 195 -5.90 -8.54 2.04
C SER A 195 -4.90 -9.56 1.47
N ALA A 196 -3.60 -9.32 1.60
CA ALA A 196 -2.58 -10.26 1.15
C ALA A 196 -2.69 -11.61 1.90
N CYS A 197 -2.87 -11.58 3.23
CA CYS A 197 -2.99 -12.79 4.02
C CYS A 197 -4.29 -13.56 3.76
N LEU A 198 -5.38 -12.89 3.39
CA LEU A 198 -6.60 -13.56 2.91
C LEU A 198 -6.34 -14.33 1.61
N ASN A 199 -5.61 -13.74 0.67
CA ASN A 199 -5.19 -14.41 -0.56
C ASN A 199 -4.25 -15.59 -0.28
N PHE A 200 -3.29 -15.44 0.64
CA PHE A 200 -2.39 -16.53 1.05
C PHE A 200 -3.15 -17.68 1.70
N TRP A 201 -4.13 -17.38 2.56
CA TRP A 201 -4.99 -18.38 3.17
C TRP A 201 -5.76 -19.17 2.12
N PHE A 202 -6.40 -18.47 1.18
CA PHE A 202 -7.11 -19.11 0.06
C PHE A 202 -6.17 -19.99 -0.77
N CYS A 203 -4.98 -19.50 -1.12
CA CYS A 203 -3.96 -20.27 -1.83
C CYS A 203 -3.55 -21.56 -1.09
N CYS A 204 -3.38 -21.49 0.24
CA CYS A 204 -3.07 -22.67 1.05
C CYS A 204 -4.16 -23.72 0.98
N LEU A 205 -5.44 -23.31 0.98
CA LEU A 205 -6.59 -24.22 0.86
C LEU A 205 -6.64 -24.87 -0.51
N GLU A 206 -6.47 -24.12 -1.58
CA GLU A 206 -6.48 -24.64 -2.95
C GLU A 206 -5.36 -25.68 -3.18
N ASN A 207 -4.21 -25.46 -2.55
CA ASN A 207 -3.07 -26.38 -2.63
C ASN A 207 -3.10 -27.47 -1.52
N SER A 208 -4.19 -27.63 -0.78
CA SER A 208 -4.37 -28.65 0.28
C SER A 208 -3.36 -28.57 1.43
N HIS A 209 -2.73 -27.42 1.65
CA HIS A 209 -1.81 -27.16 2.76
C HIS A 209 -2.56 -26.69 4.02
N LEU A 210 -3.32 -27.60 4.64
CA LEU A 210 -4.23 -27.27 5.74
C LEU A 210 -3.53 -26.68 6.96
N ILE A 211 -2.32 -27.13 7.31
CA ILE A 211 -1.55 -26.59 8.45
C ILE A 211 -1.24 -25.11 8.26
N TYR A 212 -0.85 -24.71 7.03
CA TYR A 212 -0.58 -23.30 6.69
C TYR A 212 -1.88 -22.49 6.67
N ALA A 213 -2.95 -23.10 6.15
CA ALA A 213 -4.27 -22.47 6.14
C ALA A 213 -4.78 -22.20 7.56
N ASP A 214 -4.65 -23.14 8.50
CA ASP A 214 -5.04 -22.99 9.91
C ASP A 214 -4.27 -21.83 10.59
N TYR A 215 -2.98 -21.69 10.27
CA TYR A 215 -2.17 -20.58 10.77
C TYR A 215 -2.74 -19.24 10.34
N PHE A 216 -3.00 -19.05 9.03
CA PHE A 216 -3.56 -17.81 8.51
C PHE A 216 -4.95 -17.52 9.07
N GLU A 217 -5.82 -18.51 9.14
CA GLU A 217 -7.16 -18.37 9.70
C GLU A 217 -7.11 -17.86 11.15
N MET A 218 -6.29 -18.50 12.00
CA MET A 218 -6.13 -18.11 13.40
C MET A 218 -5.67 -16.67 13.55
N LYS A 219 -4.67 -16.25 12.75
CA LYS A 219 -4.12 -14.89 12.79
C LYS A 219 -5.11 -13.86 12.26
N LEU A 220 -5.77 -14.14 11.14
CA LEU A 220 -6.78 -13.27 10.55
C LEU A 220 -8.01 -13.10 11.45
N LYS A 221 -8.50 -14.17 12.10
CA LYS A 221 -9.58 -14.07 13.12
C LYS A 221 -9.23 -13.06 14.20
N LYS A 222 -7.99 -13.07 14.68
CA LYS A 222 -7.53 -12.13 15.71
C LYS A 222 -7.48 -10.69 15.18
N LEU A 223 -6.93 -10.49 13.97
CA LEU A 223 -6.79 -9.17 13.36
C LEU A 223 -8.15 -8.53 13.02
N LEU A 224 -9.13 -9.33 12.60
CA LEU A 224 -10.44 -8.87 12.17
C LEU A 224 -11.47 -8.76 13.29
N LYS A 225 -11.14 -9.17 14.54
CA LYS A 225 -12.09 -9.20 15.67
C LYS A 225 -12.76 -7.85 15.90
N ASP A 226 -11.97 -6.80 15.97
CA ASP A 226 -12.41 -5.44 16.31
C ASP A 226 -12.45 -4.50 15.08
N ASP A 227 -12.36 -5.06 13.88
CA ASP A 227 -12.35 -4.28 12.63
C ASP A 227 -13.78 -3.98 12.16
N THR A 228 -13.99 -2.77 11.68
CA THR A 228 -15.27 -2.33 11.09
C THR A 228 -15.34 -2.56 9.58
N LYS A 229 -14.30 -3.14 8.97
CA LYS A 229 -14.16 -3.27 7.52
C LYS A 229 -14.99 -4.43 6.98
N VAL A 230 -16.02 -4.07 6.25
CA VAL A 230 -17.00 -5.03 5.71
C VAL A 230 -16.38 -5.93 4.65
N PHE A 231 -15.54 -5.38 3.77
CA PHE A 231 -14.94 -6.13 2.66
C PHE A 231 -14.04 -7.26 3.15
N GLU A 232 -13.09 -6.96 4.03
CA GLU A 232 -12.16 -7.95 4.57
C GLU A 232 -12.88 -9.02 5.39
N LYS A 233 -13.89 -8.64 6.18
CA LYS A 233 -14.72 -9.60 6.93
C LYS A 233 -15.56 -10.49 6.01
N SER A 234 -16.11 -9.94 4.95
CA SER A 234 -16.88 -10.71 3.97
C SER A 234 -16.00 -11.70 3.22
N THR A 235 -14.80 -11.26 2.79
CA THR A 235 -13.80 -12.13 2.17
C THR A 235 -13.36 -13.24 3.13
N PHE A 236 -13.10 -12.89 4.41
CA PHE A 236 -12.77 -13.89 5.42
C PHE A 236 -13.86 -14.96 5.54
N LYS A 237 -15.13 -14.54 5.61
CA LYS A 237 -16.27 -15.48 5.71
C LYS A 237 -16.41 -16.34 4.47
N PHE A 238 -16.13 -15.81 3.29
CA PHE A 238 -16.12 -16.60 2.06
C PHE A 238 -15.04 -17.70 2.12
N VAL A 239 -13.80 -17.35 2.50
CA VAL A 239 -12.71 -18.33 2.59
C VAL A 239 -12.96 -19.36 3.70
N GLU A 240 -13.55 -18.95 4.84
CA GLU A 240 -13.96 -19.84 5.91
C GLU A 240 -15.00 -20.86 5.41
N GLY A 241 -16.01 -20.40 4.67
CA GLY A 241 -17.01 -21.30 4.05
C GLY A 241 -16.39 -22.23 3.02
N TYR A 242 -15.45 -21.75 2.21
CA TYR A 242 -14.72 -22.58 1.26
C TYR A 242 -13.88 -23.68 1.94
N LYS A 243 -13.23 -23.36 3.08
CA LYS A 243 -12.54 -24.36 3.89
C LYS A 243 -13.50 -25.46 4.37
N ILE A 244 -14.67 -25.08 4.90
CA ILE A 244 -15.68 -26.05 5.37
C ILE A 244 -16.09 -26.96 4.20
N TYR A 245 -16.40 -26.38 3.04
CA TYR A 245 -16.74 -27.16 1.83
C TYR A 245 -15.67 -28.19 1.48
N LEU A 246 -14.39 -27.80 1.47
CA LEU A 246 -13.28 -28.71 1.16
C LEU A 246 -13.09 -29.83 2.20
N THR A 247 -13.45 -29.60 3.46
CA THR A 247 -13.25 -30.57 4.55
C THR A 247 -14.45 -31.52 4.73
N GLU A 248 -15.67 -31.05 4.43
CA GLU A 248 -16.90 -31.83 4.58
C GLU A 248 -17.29 -32.60 3.32
N SER A 249 -16.78 -32.21 2.13
CA SER A 249 -17.05 -32.86 0.87
C SER A 249 -16.13 -34.05 0.56
N LYS A 250 -15.32 -34.46 1.53
CA LYS A 250 -14.49 -35.68 1.50
C LYS A 250 -15.07 -36.74 2.42
#